data_fa09ee0219fa9646ff7d24c129978b87
#
_entry.id   fa09ee0219fa9646ff7d24c129978b87
#
_cell.length_a   1.000
_cell.length_b   1.000
_cell.length_c   1.000
_cell.angle_alpha   90.00
_cell.angle_beta   90.00
_cell.angle_gamma   90.00
#
_symmetry.space_group_name_H-M   'P 1'
#
loop_
_entity.id
_entity.type
_entity.pdbx_description
1 polymer ?
#
loop_
_entity_poly.entity_id
_entity_poly.type
_entity_poly.pdbx_seq_one_letter_code
_entity_poly.pdbx_strand_id
1 'polypeptide(L)'
;YVPLIYREFDKNDKEYPSTHFVMLNKDAMLKYCNIDYNALLDAVQHVPFSEDYSHSLNALLLEMLKAYDESKNSRIELLSTATTLALWIKDSDPYTEHPIAILNYLQSVKRSRILTSTEQAEILSLIEVAQDNESIYVGAYLLLDNPVAAKIHFDKLPEESQKFFESCPIYHFMP
;
A
#
# COMPACT_ATOMS: atom_id res chain seq x y z
N TYR A 1 3.38 3.97 19.47
CA TYR A 1 4.45 4.74 18.85
C TYR A 1 3.83 5.47 17.66
N VAL A 2 3.64 6.76 17.82
CA VAL A 2 3.45 7.68 16.71
C VAL A 2 4.65 7.48 15.79
N PRO A 3 4.49 7.38 14.46
CA PRO A 3 5.61 7.43 13.57
C PRO A 3 6.46 8.62 14.00
N LEU A 4 7.71 8.36 14.35
CA LEU A 4 8.63 9.40 14.78
C LEU A 4 8.75 10.34 13.59
N ILE A 5 8.06 11.47 13.65
CA ILE A 5 8.36 12.60 12.80
C ILE A 5 9.72 13.08 13.29
N TYR A 6 10.75 12.66 12.57
CA TYR A 6 12.09 13.14 12.83
C TYR A 6 12.12 14.62 12.52
N ARG A 7 12.48 15.42 13.52
CA ARG A 7 12.89 16.78 13.29
C ARG A 7 14.39 16.74 13.08
N GLU A 8 14.82 16.90 11.86
CA GLU A 8 16.23 17.12 11.55
C GLU A 8 16.55 18.60 11.72
N PHE A 9 17.63 18.88 12.45
CA PHE A 9 18.21 20.19 12.54
C PHE A 9 19.38 20.27 11.56
N ASP A 10 19.43 21.33 10.75
CA ASP A 10 20.59 21.59 9.94
C ASP A 10 21.77 22.08 10.80
N LYS A 11 22.91 22.31 10.14
CA LYS A 11 24.13 22.83 10.79
C LYS A 11 23.94 24.19 11.46
N ASN A 12 22.84 24.88 11.24
CA ASN A 12 22.49 26.19 11.73
C ASN A 12 21.29 26.17 12.69
N ASP A 13 20.97 25.03 13.27
CA ASP A 13 19.81 24.80 14.15
C ASP A 13 18.45 25.16 13.50
N LYS A 14 18.37 25.16 12.16
CA LYS A 14 17.09 25.29 11.48
C LYS A 14 16.39 23.96 11.48
N GLU A 15 15.22 23.96 12.06
CA GLU A 15 14.32 22.83 12.05
C GLU A 15 13.74 22.64 10.63
N TYR A 16 14.05 21.48 10.02
CA TYR A 16 13.36 21.04 8.83
C TYR A 16 12.35 19.96 9.24
N PRO A 17 11.09 20.06 8.83
CA PRO A 17 10.18 18.92 8.94
C PRO A 17 10.71 17.83 8.02
N SER A 18 11.52 16.93 8.56
CA SER A 18 11.92 15.74 7.84
C SER A 18 10.76 14.75 7.86
N THR A 19 10.24 14.42 6.70
CA THR A 19 9.23 13.38 6.52
C THR A 19 9.86 11.98 6.42
N HIS A 20 11.11 11.83 6.85
CA HIS A 20 11.73 10.51 6.92
C HIS A 20 11.10 9.71 8.04
N PHE A 21 10.18 8.84 7.68
CA PHE A 21 9.83 7.73 8.55
C PHE A 21 11.06 6.84 8.68
N VAL A 22 11.74 6.91 9.80
CA VAL A 22 12.73 5.88 10.13
C VAL A 22 11.93 4.61 10.36
N MET A 23 11.91 3.79 9.36
CA MET A 23 11.31 2.47 9.39
C MET A 23 12.23 1.53 10.16
N LEU A 24 12.30 1.75 11.47
CA LEU A 24 12.87 0.80 12.40
C LEU A 24 12.04 -0.47 12.32
N ASN A 25 12.63 -1.52 11.75
CA ASN A 25 12.11 -2.88 11.71
C ASN A 25 10.58 -2.96 11.76
N LYS A 26 9.95 -2.81 10.58
CA LYS A 26 8.49 -2.74 10.40
C LYS A 26 7.76 -3.90 11.08
N ASP A 27 8.32 -5.09 10.98
CA ASP A 27 7.75 -6.31 11.57
C ASP A 27 7.69 -6.21 13.09
N ALA A 28 8.73 -5.65 13.72
CA ALA A 28 8.74 -5.45 15.17
C ALA A 28 7.74 -4.37 15.59
N MET A 29 7.60 -3.29 14.82
CA MET A 29 6.62 -2.25 15.13
C MET A 29 5.19 -2.78 15.11
N LEU A 30 4.80 -3.50 14.06
CA LEU A 30 3.44 -4.02 13.92
C LEU A 30 3.18 -5.20 14.86
N LYS A 31 4.20 -5.96 15.23
CA LYS A 31 4.08 -7.17 16.05
C LYS A 31 4.14 -6.89 17.56
N TYR A 32 4.92 -5.90 17.97
CA TYR A 32 5.25 -5.67 19.37
C TYR A 32 4.87 -4.28 19.92
N CYS A 33 4.51 -3.34 19.07
CA CYS A 33 4.09 -2.01 19.51
C CYS A 33 2.56 -1.89 19.52
N ASN A 34 2.01 -1.36 20.62
CA ASN A 34 0.64 -0.86 20.62
C ASN A 34 0.61 0.42 19.76
N ILE A 35 0.25 0.28 18.50
CA ILE A 35 0.06 1.42 17.62
C ILE A 35 -1.32 2.01 17.90
N ASP A 36 -1.36 3.28 18.26
CA ASP A 36 -2.60 4.04 18.23
C ASP A 36 -2.93 4.39 16.77
N TYR A 37 -3.76 3.56 16.15
CA TYR A 37 -4.13 3.71 14.75
C TYR A 37 -4.92 5.00 14.48
N ASN A 38 -5.69 5.49 15.45
CA ASN A 38 -6.41 6.74 15.31
C ASN A 38 -5.45 7.93 15.31
N ALA A 39 -4.48 7.93 16.22
CA ALA A 39 -3.45 8.95 16.25
C ALA A 39 -2.58 8.94 14.99
N LEU A 40 -2.29 7.75 14.43
CA LEU A 40 -1.59 7.62 13.16
C LEU A 40 -2.37 8.26 12.01
N LEU A 41 -3.65 7.91 11.86
CA LEU A 41 -4.50 8.45 10.80
C LEU A 41 -4.72 9.97 10.94
N ASP A 42 -4.88 10.47 12.17
CA ASP A 42 -4.99 11.90 12.44
C ASP A 42 -3.69 12.63 12.04
N ALA A 43 -2.54 12.10 12.45
CA ALA A 43 -1.25 12.68 12.09
C ALA A 43 -1.01 12.75 10.58
N VAL A 44 -1.37 11.67 9.87
CA VAL A 44 -1.23 11.59 8.40
C VAL A 44 -2.03 12.67 7.67
N GLN A 45 -3.26 12.94 8.12
CA GLN A 45 -4.15 13.92 7.50
C GLN A 45 -3.66 15.37 7.63
N HIS A 46 -2.79 15.65 8.62
CA HIS A 46 -2.27 17.00 8.88
C HIS A 46 -0.93 17.29 8.21
N VAL A 47 -0.31 16.29 7.58
CA VAL A 47 0.96 16.47 6.86
C VAL A 47 0.68 16.75 5.38
N PRO A 48 1.30 17.78 4.79
CA PRO A 48 1.19 18.01 3.35
C PRO A 48 1.65 16.79 2.55
N PHE A 49 0.92 16.46 1.51
CA PHE A 49 1.31 15.36 0.63
C PHE A 49 2.67 15.64 -0.02
N SER A 50 3.55 14.66 -0.02
CA SER A 50 4.78 14.64 -0.80
C SER A 50 5.03 13.22 -1.30
N GLU A 51 5.79 13.08 -2.38
CA GLU A 51 6.09 11.78 -2.97
C GLU A 51 6.83 10.85 -1.98
N ASP A 52 7.85 11.36 -1.30
CA ASP A 52 8.60 10.61 -0.28
C ASP A 52 7.70 10.15 0.87
N TYR A 53 6.77 11.02 1.29
CA TYR A 53 5.82 10.72 2.33
C TYR A 53 4.83 9.63 1.88
N SER A 54 4.32 9.75 0.66
CA SER A 54 3.45 8.75 0.04
C SER A 54 4.12 7.38 -0.03
N HIS A 55 5.38 7.30 -0.47
CA HIS A 55 6.15 6.06 -0.50
C HIS A 55 6.29 5.41 0.89
N SER A 56 6.58 6.21 1.91
CA SER A 56 6.72 5.72 3.28
C SER A 56 5.40 5.19 3.85
N LEU A 57 4.30 5.90 3.60
CA LEU A 57 2.97 5.46 4.02
C LEU A 57 2.50 4.23 3.24
N ASN A 58 2.80 4.17 1.95
CA ASN A 58 2.52 3.01 1.12
C ASN A 58 3.25 1.76 1.64
N ALA A 59 4.52 1.89 2.02
CA ALA A 59 5.25 0.79 2.63
C ALA A 59 4.63 0.35 3.97
N LEU A 60 4.18 1.29 4.80
CA LEU A 60 3.51 0.98 6.07
C LEU A 60 2.19 0.24 5.85
N LEU A 61 1.36 0.71 4.92
CA LEU A 61 0.09 0.05 4.62
C LEU A 61 0.30 -1.38 4.10
N LEU A 62 1.32 -1.62 3.28
CA LEU A 62 1.62 -2.98 2.79
C LEU A 62 2.04 -3.92 3.93
N GLU A 63 2.83 -3.43 4.89
CA GLU A 63 3.16 -4.22 6.08
C GLU A 63 1.93 -4.50 6.97
N MET A 64 1.00 -3.54 7.09
CA MET A 64 -0.28 -3.77 7.79
C MET A 64 -1.10 -4.86 7.12
N LEU A 65 -1.16 -4.89 5.78
CA LEU A 65 -1.89 -5.93 5.04
C LEU A 65 -1.23 -7.31 5.22
N LYS A 66 0.11 -7.41 5.20
CA LYS A 66 0.82 -8.66 5.52
C LYS A 66 0.50 -9.15 6.92
N ALA A 67 0.63 -8.27 7.92
CA ALA A 67 0.35 -8.61 9.30
C ALA A 67 -1.13 -9.02 9.52
N TYR A 68 -2.06 -8.44 8.76
CA TYR A 68 -3.45 -8.88 8.74
C TYR A 68 -3.59 -10.29 8.18
N ASP A 69 -3.01 -10.57 7.02
CA ASP A 69 -3.05 -11.89 6.38
C ASP A 69 -2.39 -12.96 7.29
N GLU A 70 -1.23 -12.68 7.89
CA GLU A 70 -0.53 -13.55 8.83
C GLU A 70 -1.34 -13.83 10.11
N SER A 71 -2.15 -12.89 10.55
CA SER A 71 -3.04 -13.05 11.70
C SER A 71 -4.26 -13.94 11.42
N LYS A 72 -4.35 -14.52 10.23
CA LYS A 72 -5.52 -15.24 9.73
C LYS A 72 -6.80 -14.41 9.82
N ASN A 73 -6.68 -13.15 9.43
CA ASN A 73 -7.76 -12.17 9.38
C ASN A 73 -8.38 -11.83 10.76
N SER A 74 -7.65 -12.08 11.85
CA SER A 74 -8.16 -11.80 13.20
C SER A 74 -7.94 -10.34 13.64
N ARG A 75 -7.00 -9.63 13.03
CA ARG A 75 -6.64 -8.25 13.38
C ARG A 75 -7.30 -7.24 12.45
N ILE A 76 -8.63 -7.11 12.59
CA ILE A 76 -9.46 -6.23 11.73
C ILE A 76 -9.02 -4.77 11.77
N GLU A 77 -8.50 -4.30 12.90
CA GLU A 77 -7.96 -2.95 13.05
C GLU A 77 -6.82 -2.64 12.08
N LEU A 78 -5.98 -3.63 11.76
CA LEU A 78 -4.92 -3.47 10.75
C LEU A 78 -5.50 -3.24 9.37
N LEU A 79 -6.48 -4.06 8.97
CA LEU A 79 -7.13 -3.92 7.67
C LEU A 79 -7.88 -2.59 7.55
N SER A 80 -8.63 -2.22 8.58
CA SER A 80 -9.37 -0.95 8.60
C SER A 80 -8.43 0.24 8.46
N THR A 81 -7.34 0.27 9.23
CA THR A 81 -6.34 1.35 9.16
C THR A 81 -5.62 1.37 7.81
N ALA A 82 -5.20 0.21 7.30
CA ALA A 82 -4.57 0.11 5.99
C ALA A 82 -5.50 0.61 4.87
N THR A 83 -6.79 0.26 4.93
CA THR A 83 -7.78 0.70 3.94
C THR A 83 -7.98 2.21 3.97
N THR A 84 -8.09 2.80 5.16
CA THR A 84 -8.23 4.26 5.31
C THR A 84 -6.97 4.98 4.82
N LEU A 85 -5.79 4.46 5.15
CA LEU A 85 -4.52 5.01 4.70
C LEU A 85 -4.37 4.91 3.18
N ALA A 86 -4.72 3.78 2.60
CA ALA A 86 -4.67 3.57 1.16
C ALA A 86 -5.63 4.50 0.40
N LEU A 87 -6.83 4.72 0.93
CA LEU A 87 -7.79 5.68 0.37
C LEU A 87 -7.24 7.11 0.44
N TRP A 88 -6.66 7.50 1.59
CA TRP A 88 -6.06 8.81 1.74
C TRP A 88 -4.90 9.03 0.75
N ILE A 89 -4.02 8.04 0.56
CA ILE A 89 -2.93 8.12 -0.42
C ILE A 89 -3.52 8.31 -1.83
N LYS A 90 -4.48 7.47 -2.21
CA LYS A 90 -5.14 7.52 -3.51
C LYS A 90 -5.77 8.90 -3.79
N ASP A 91 -6.47 9.47 -2.80
CA ASP A 91 -7.20 10.72 -2.97
C ASP A 91 -6.31 11.97 -2.84
N SER A 92 -5.17 11.85 -2.15
CA SER A 92 -4.24 12.96 -1.93
C SER A 92 -3.16 13.08 -3.00
N ASP A 93 -2.92 12.02 -3.77
CA ASP A 93 -1.94 12.02 -4.84
C ASP A 93 -2.40 12.98 -5.95
N PRO A 94 -1.63 14.05 -6.24
CA PRO A 94 -1.95 14.96 -7.35
C PRO A 94 -1.94 14.26 -8.71
N TYR A 95 -1.30 13.11 -8.79
CA TYR A 95 -1.36 12.18 -9.93
C TYR A 95 -2.46 11.13 -9.68
N THR A 96 -3.70 11.58 -9.54
CA THR A 96 -4.88 10.78 -9.16
C THR A 96 -5.09 9.48 -9.95
N GLU A 97 -4.30 9.25 -10.97
CA GLU A 97 -4.30 8.06 -11.80
C GLU A 97 -3.09 7.14 -11.51
N HIS A 98 -2.41 7.32 -10.37
CA HIS A 98 -1.26 6.46 -10.06
C HIS A 98 -1.69 5.00 -9.86
N PRO A 99 -1.41 4.08 -10.79
CA PRO A 99 -1.98 2.72 -10.78
C PRO A 99 -1.71 1.97 -9.49
N ILE A 100 -0.53 2.15 -8.88
CA ILE A 100 -0.14 1.46 -7.64
C ILE A 100 -1.01 1.90 -6.46
N ALA A 101 -1.32 3.20 -6.33
CA ALA A 101 -2.19 3.69 -5.25
C ALA A 101 -3.60 3.10 -5.36
N ILE A 102 -4.14 3.03 -6.58
CA ILE A 102 -5.44 2.42 -6.86
C ILE A 102 -5.41 0.92 -6.54
N LEU A 103 -4.41 0.17 -7.02
CA LEU A 103 -4.27 -1.26 -6.74
C LEU A 103 -4.11 -1.53 -5.23
N ASN A 104 -3.36 -0.70 -4.51
CA ASN A 104 -3.17 -0.85 -3.06
C ASN A 104 -4.45 -0.56 -2.27
N TYR A 105 -5.23 0.43 -2.68
CA TYR A 105 -6.55 0.64 -2.10
C TYR A 105 -7.49 -0.55 -2.38
N LEU A 106 -7.59 -0.98 -3.64
CA LEU A 106 -8.52 -2.05 -4.02
C LEU A 106 -8.15 -3.42 -3.45
N GLN A 107 -6.85 -3.72 -3.27
CA GLN A 107 -6.44 -4.94 -2.57
C GLN A 107 -6.83 -4.94 -1.09
N SER A 108 -6.83 -3.78 -0.43
CA SER A 108 -7.28 -3.68 0.96
C SER A 108 -8.79 -3.85 1.06
N VAL A 109 -9.55 -3.24 0.16
CA VAL A 109 -11.01 -3.39 0.06
C VAL A 109 -11.40 -4.84 -0.21
N LYS A 110 -10.72 -5.51 -1.15
CA LYS A 110 -11.00 -6.91 -1.53
C LYS A 110 -10.84 -7.90 -0.37
N ARG A 111 -9.99 -7.60 0.62
CA ARG A 111 -9.86 -8.41 1.86
C ARG A 111 -11.09 -8.32 2.76
N SER A 112 -11.85 -7.24 2.68
CA SER A 112 -13.04 -7.03 3.52
C SER A 112 -14.35 -7.41 2.83
N ARG A 113 -14.41 -7.30 1.52
CA ARG A 113 -15.62 -7.54 0.72
C ARG A 113 -15.31 -7.76 -0.75
N ILE A 114 -16.29 -8.24 -1.48
CA ILE A 114 -16.26 -8.30 -2.94
C ILE A 114 -16.21 -6.88 -3.52
N LEU A 115 -15.41 -6.69 -4.56
CA LEU A 115 -15.32 -5.43 -5.29
C LEU A 115 -16.63 -5.15 -6.05
N THR A 116 -17.07 -3.90 -5.98
CA THR A 116 -18.25 -3.43 -6.72
C THR A 116 -17.95 -3.36 -8.23
N SER A 117 -19.01 -3.25 -9.06
CA SER A 117 -18.85 -3.07 -10.49
C SER A 117 -18.08 -1.79 -10.86
N THR A 118 -18.20 -0.73 -10.07
CA THR A 118 -17.44 0.51 -10.27
C THR A 118 -15.96 0.30 -10.00
N GLU A 119 -15.61 -0.39 -8.92
CA GLU A 119 -14.22 -0.71 -8.58
C GLU A 119 -13.59 -1.66 -9.60
N GLN A 120 -14.36 -2.62 -10.10
CA GLN A 120 -13.91 -3.50 -11.20
C GLN A 120 -13.68 -2.71 -12.50
N ALA A 121 -14.54 -1.74 -12.82
CA ALA A 121 -14.35 -0.87 -13.97
C ALA A 121 -13.10 0.01 -13.82
N GLU A 122 -12.81 0.50 -12.61
CA GLU A 122 -11.57 1.23 -12.32
C GLU A 122 -10.32 0.36 -12.60
N ILE A 123 -10.34 -0.92 -12.20
CA ILE A 123 -9.25 -1.86 -12.52
C ILE A 123 -9.11 -2.09 -14.04
N LEU A 124 -10.22 -2.22 -14.75
CA LEU A 124 -10.18 -2.40 -16.21
C LEU A 124 -9.57 -1.17 -16.89
N SER A 125 -9.87 0.04 -16.43
CA SER A 125 -9.24 1.27 -16.93
C SER A 125 -7.74 1.29 -16.68
N LEU A 126 -7.25 0.75 -15.54
CA LEU A 126 -5.81 0.61 -15.30
C LEU A 126 -5.14 -0.32 -16.32
N ILE A 127 -5.81 -1.41 -16.69
CA ILE A 127 -5.31 -2.35 -17.72
C ILE A 127 -5.16 -1.64 -19.06
N GLU A 128 -6.12 -0.79 -19.43
CA GLU A 128 -6.10 -0.05 -20.71
C GLU A 128 -4.93 0.96 -20.79
N VAL A 129 -4.55 1.57 -19.66
CA VAL A 129 -3.50 2.60 -19.61
C VAL A 129 -2.13 2.06 -19.16
N ALA A 130 -2.00 0.79 -18.84
CA ALA A 130 -0.80 0.20 -18.22
C ALA A 130 0.46 0.20 -19.12
N GLN A 131 0.34 0.45 -20.43
CA GLN A 131 1.46 0.64 -21.36
C GLN A 131 2.60 -0.39 -21.17
N ASP A 132 2.27 -1.67 -21.25
CA ASP A 132 3.21 -2.79 -21.09
C ASP A 132 3.87 -2.92 -19.70
N ASN A 133 3.28 -2.33 -18.66
CA ASN A 133 3.71 -2.54 -17.29
C ASN A 133 3.16 -3.87 -16.73
N GLU A 134 3.93 -4.94 -16.87
CA GLU A 134 3.54 -6.28 -16.48
C GLU A 134 3.12 -6.37 -15.00
N SER A 135 3.73 -5.60 -14.10
CA SER A 135 3.36 -5.60 -12.68
C SER A 135 1.96 -5.07 -12.45
N ILE A 136 1.52 -4.07 -13.21
CA ILE A 136 0.15 -3.54 -13.16
C ILE A 136 -0.84 -4.59 -13.64
N TYR A 137 -0.54 -5.25 -14.76
CA TYR A 137 -1.39 -6.33 -15.27
C TYR A 137 -1.55 -7.46 -14.27
N VAL A 138 -0.44 -7.92 -13.64
CA VAL A 138 -0.50 -8.96 -12.60
C VAL A 138 -1.43 -8.54 -11.47
N GLY A 139 -1.21 -7.36 -10.88
CA GLY A 139 -2.03 -6.86 -9.78
C GLY A 139 -3.50 -6.70 -10.15
N ALA A 140 -3.78 -6.11 -11.31
CA ALA A 140 -5.14 -5.89 -11.81
C ALA A 140 -5.89 -7.22 -12.02
N TYR A 141 -5.27 -8.19 -12.68
CA TYR A 141 -5.92 -9.49 -12.92
C TYR A 141 -6.13 -10.30 -11.64
N LEU A 142 -5.24 -10.21 -10.64
CA LEU A 142 -5.47 -10.82 -9.32
C LEU A 142 -6.70 -10.22 -8.62
N LEU A 143 -6.87 -8.90 -8.72
CA LEU A 143 -8.04 -8.23 -8.14
C LEU A 143 -9.34 -8.56 -8.87
N LEU A 144 -9.28 -8.87 -10.16
CA LEU A 144 -10.42 -9.30 -10.97
C LEU A 144 -10.71 -10.81 -10.89
N ASP A 145 -10.08 -11.54 -9.96
CA ASP A 145 -10.23 -13.00 -9.82
C ASP A 145 -9.87 -13.77 -11.12
N ASN A 146 -8.90 -13.25 -11.87
CA ASN A 146 -8.38 -13.91 -13.09
C ASN A 146 -6.90 -14.33 -12.92
N PRO A 147 -6.62 -15.36 -12.10
CA PRO A 147 -5.26 -15.79 -11.83
C PRO A 147 -4.54 -16.35 -13.07
N VAL A 148 -5.28 -16.84 -14.06
CA VAL A 148 -4.68 -17.33 -15.31
C VAL A 148 -4.05 -16.18 -16.08
N ALA A 149 -4.77 -15.08 -16.28
CA ALA A 149 -4.21 -13.90 -16.91
C ALA A 149 -3.08 -13.29 -16.07
N ALA A 150 -3.25 -13.21 -14.75
CA ALA A 150 -2.20 -12.74 -13.85
C ALA A 150 -0.91 -13.56 -14.01
N LYS A 151 -1.00 -14.89 -14.08
CA LYS A 151 0.16 -15.77 -14.24
C LYS A 151 0.90 -15.54 -15.56
N ILE A 152 0.17 -15.31 -16.66
CA ILE A 152 0.77 -15.01 -17.98
C ILE A 152 1.65 -13.75 -17.91
N HIS A 153 1.19 -12.73 -17.22
CA HIS A 153 1.93 -11.47 -17.06
C HIS A 153 3.05 -11.60 -16.02
N PHE A 154 2.82 -12.35 -14.95
CA PHE A 154 3.84 -12.65 -13.94
C PHE A 154 5.06 -13.36 -14.54
N ASP A 155 4.85 -14.34 -15.42
CA ASP A 155 5.91 -15.11 -16.07
C ASP A 155 6.77 -14.28 -17.05
N LYS A 156 6.29 -13.11 -17.46
CA LYS A 156 7.06 -12.16 -18.26
C LYS A 156 7.94 -11.23 -17.42
N LEU A 157 7.70 -11.14 -16.11
CA LEU A 157 8.52 -10.32 -15.23
C LEU A 157 9.94 -10.89 -15.12
N PRO A 158 10.98 -10.04 -15.03
CA PRO A 158 12.32 -10.47 -14.65
C PRO A 158 12.31 -11.21 -13.31
N GLU A 159 13.21 -12.17 -13.13
CA GLU A 159 13.26 -13.02 -11.90
C GLU A 159 13.32 -12.20 -10.61
N GLU A 160 14.06 -11.09 -10.58
CA GLU A 160 14.12 -10.20 -9.42
C GLU A 160 12.76 -9.53 -9.13
N SER A 161 12.05 -9.14 -10.20
CA SER A 161 10.71 -8.55 -10.08
C SER A 161 9.69 -9.58 -9.65
N GLN A 162 9.80 -10.84 -10.08
CA GLN A 162 8.95 -11.93 -9.59
C GLN A 162 9.15 -12.13 -8.09
N LYS A 163 10.39 -12.26 -7.61
CA LYS A 163 10.71 -12.40 -6.18
C LYS A 163 10.21 -11.21 -5.35
N PHE A 164 10.34 -9.99 -5.89
CA PHE A 164 9.79 -8.81 -5.23
C PHE A 164 8.27 -8.89 -5.17
N PHE A 165 7.60 -9.22 -6.27
CA PHE A 165 6.15 -9.32 -6.34
C PHE A 165 5.59 -10.40 -5.41
N GLU A 166 6.27 -11.56 -5.30
CA GLU A 166 5.93 -12.63 -4.35
C GLU A 166 5.95 -12.15 -2.88
N SER A 167 6.78 -11.14 -2.58
CA SER A 167 6.83 -10.53 -1.26
C SER A 167 5.72 -9.49 -1.03
N CYS A 168 5.00 -9.08 -2.06
CA CYS A 168 3.94 -8.07 -1.97
C CYS A 168 2.63 -8.69 -1.45
N PRO A 169 1.85 -7.96 -0.63
CA PRO A 169 0.58 -8.47 -0.09
C PRO A 169 -0.43 -8.88 -1.16
N ILE A 170 -0.41 -8.25 -2.33
CA ILE A 170 -1.31 -8.55 -3.43
C ILE A 170 -1.12 -9.98 -3.97
N TYR A 171 0.07 -10.58 -3.78
CA TYR A 171 0.37 -11.96 -4.16
C TYR A 171 -0.46 -12.98 -3.37
N HIS A 172 -1.03 -12.58 -2.24
CA HIS A 172 -2.00 -13.39 -1.47
C HIS A 172 -3.18 -13.86 -2.32
N PHE A 173 -3.53 -13.14 -3.39
CA PHE A 173 -4.60 -13.52 -4.32
C PHE A 173 -4.12 -14.45 -5.46
N MET A 174 -2.84 -14.80 -5.53
CA MET A 174 -2.31 -15.81 -6.44
C MET A 174 -2.62 -17.19 -5.85
N PRO A 175 -3.23 -18.13 -6.61
CA PRO A 175 -3.60 -19.46 -6.13
C PRO A 175 -2.39 -20.36 -5.89
#